data_78be9c210e61389c0786926ef0facf09
#
_entry.id   78be9c210e61389c0786926ef0facf09
#
_cell.length_a   1.000
_cell.length_b   1.000
_cell.length_c   1.000
_cell.angle_alpha   90.00
_cell.angle_beta   90.00
_cell.angle_gamma   90.00
#
_symmetry.space_group_name_H-M   'P 1'
#
loop_
_entity.id
_entity.type
_entity.pdbx_description
1 polymer ?
#
loop_
_entity_poly.entity_id
_entity_poly.type
_entity_poly.pdbx_seq_one_letter_code
_entity_poly.pdbx_strand_id
1 'polypeptide(L)'
;MATIHVDGKEYEVDGAENLLQACLSLGLDIPYFCWHPALGSVGACRQCAVKQFQGPDDKRGRLVMSCMTPASDGSFIAIEDEEAKKFREAVVEFLMVNHPHDCPVCEEGGNCHLQDMTVMTGHSFRKYRFNKRTHNNQDLGPFINHEMNRCIACYRCVRYYKDYAGGEDLGVYGAHDNVYFGRPEDGTLESEFSGNLVEVCPTGVFTDKTHSDRYNRKWDMQFAPSICQQCSVGCNTSPGERYGELRRIENRYNGTVNHHFLCDRGRFGYGYVNLKDRPRHPLQLRGVDWVNLNPEQAMQGAADVLRQSKKTIGIGSPRASLESNFALRQLVGAENFSTGMGAAELARVSTDAKGSA
;
A
#
# COMPACT_ATOMS: atom_id res chain seq x y z
N MET A 1 -9.26 0.17 28.46
CA MET A 1 -10.62 0.08 27.89
C MET A 1 -11.34 1.39 28.15
N ALA A 2 -12.09 1.88 27.19
CA ALA A 2 -12.96 3.04 27.33
C ALA A 2 -14.36 2.67 26.82
N THR A 3 -15.40 3.18 27.44
CA THR A 3 -16.78 3.02 27.00
C THR A 3 -17.20 4.26 26.23
N ILE A 4 -17.63 4.09 24.98
CA ILE A 4 -18.14 5.18 24.15
C ILE A 4 -19.60 4.90 23.76
N HIS A 5 -20.37 5.96 23.62
CA HIS A 5 -21.77 5.89 23.18
C HIS A 5 -21.87 6.47 21.77
N VAL A 6 -22.33 5.64 20.83
CA VAL A 6 -22.47 6.01 19.41
C VAL A 6 -23.90 5.78 18.95
N ASP A 7 -24.58 6.82 18.50
CA ASP A 7 -25.97 6.78 18.05
C ASP A 7 -26.92 6.08 19.04
N GLY A 8 -26.72 6.33 20.36
CA GLY A 8 -27.51 5.79 21.45
C GLY A 8 -27.18 4.35 21.85
N LYS A 9 -26.13 3.75 21.31
CA LYS A 9 -25.63 2.42 21.68
C LYS A 9 -24.29 2.55 22.40
N GLU A 10 -24.05 1.66 23.35
CA GLU A 10 -22.82 1.58 24.13
C GLU A 10 -21.85 0.59 23.50
N TYR A 11 -20.56 0.95 23.45
CA TYR A 11 -19.48 0.14 22.91
C TYR A 11 -18.25 0.22 23.80
N GLU A 12 -17.61 -0.91 24.01
CA GLU A 12 -16.31 -0.98 24.65
C GLU A 12 -15.20 -0.91 23.60
N VAL A 13 -14.20 -0.06 23.80
CA VAL A 13 -13.05 0.10 22.93
C VAL A 13 -11.74 0.00 23.70
N ASP A 14 -10.74 -0.61 23.10
CA ASP A 14 -9.42 -0.73 23.67
C ASP A 14 -8.36 -0.22 22.69
N GLY A 15 -7.41 0.56 23.22
CA GLY A 15 -6.24 1.02 22.46
C GLY A 15 -6.50 2.03 21.33
N ALA A 16 -7.69 2.62 21.25
CA ALA A 16 -7.99 3.61 20.22
C ALA A 16 -7.51 5.01 20.62
N GLU A 17 -6.71 5.65 19.77
CA GLU A 17 -6.19 7.00 20.03
C GLU A 17 -7.25 8.09 19.85
N ASN A 18 -8.21 7.88 18.95
CA ASN A 18 -9.24 8.84 18.60
C ASN A 18 -10.57 8.16 18.25
N LEU A 19 -11.64 8.94 18.25
CA LEU A 19 -13.00 8.44 17.98
C LEU A 19 -13.16 7.81 16.58
N LEU A 20 -12.44 8.29 15.56
CA LEU A 20 -12.50 7.68 14.23
C LEU A 20 -11.95 6.25 14.27
N GLN A 21 -10.77 6.06 14.85
CA GLN A 21 -10.16 4.74 14.98
C GLN A 21 -11.03 3.80 15.81
N ALA A 22 -11.60 4.30 16.92
CA ALA A 22 -12.53 3.55 17.76
C ALA A 22 -13.73 3.05 16.96
N CYS A 23 -14.42 3.95 16.26
CA CYS A 23 -15.58 3.58 15.45
C CYS A 23 -15.24 2.59 14.33
N LEU A 24 -14.16 2.81 13.58
CA LEU A 24 -13.72 1.91 12.52
C LEU A 24 -13.37 0.50 13.05
N SER A 25 -12.76 0.41 14.25
CA SER A 25 -12.46 -0.90 14.87
C SER A 25 -13.72 -1.69 15.28
N LEU A 26 -14.82 -0.98 15.51
CA LEU A 26 -16.13 -1.54 15.83
C LEU A 26 -16.98 -1.85 14.56
N GLY A 27 -16.45 -1.57 13.36
CA GLY A 27 -17.19 -1.70 12.11
C GLY A 27 -18.22 -0.58 11.88
N LEU A 28 -18.07 0.54 12.60
CA LEU A 28 -18.90 1.72 12.41
C LEU A 28 -18.23 2.67 11.42
N ASP A 29 -18.84 2.84 10.26
CA ASP A 29 -18.25 3.62 9.17
C ASP A 29 -18.42 5.13 9.39
N ILE A 30 -17.29 5.83 9.34
CA ILE A 30 -17.22 7.29 9.29
C ILE A 30 -16.36 7.66 8.08
N PRO A 31 -16.83 8.51 7.15
CA PRO A 31 -16.03 8.91 6.01
C PRO A 31 -14.82 9.76 6.43
N TYR A 32 -13.67 9.55 5.77
CA TYR A 32 -12.42 10.26 6.09
C TYR A 32 -11.47 10.31 4.89
N PHE A 33 -10.46 11.22 4.93
CA PHE A 33 -9.37 11.24 3.95
C PHE A 33 -8.00 11.39 4.60
N CYS A 34 -7.79 12.40 5.45
CA CYS A 34 -6.45 12.75 5.93
C CYS A 34 -5.89 11.80 7.00
N TRP A 35 -6.74 11.06 7.69
CA TRP A 35 -6.31 10.04 8.65
C TRP A 35 -5.80 8.78 7.94
N HIS A 36 -4.78 8.17 8.51
CA HIS A 36 -4.26 6.88 8.09
C HIS A 36 -3.72 6.14 9.32
N PRO A 37 -3.92 4.82 9.46
CA PRO A 37 -3.52 4.10 10.68
C PRO A 37 -2.03 4.20 11.01
N ALA A 38 -1.15 4.30 10.00
CA ALA A 38 0.29 4.49 10.22
C ALA A 38 0.72 5.95 10.40
N LEU A 39 -0.07 6.92 9.93
CA LEU A 39 0.33 8.33 9.87
C LEU A 39 -0.44 9.20 10.87
N GLY A 40 -1.43 8.64 11.55
CA GLY A 40 -2.31 9.40 12.42
C GLY A 40 -3.15 10.43 11.66
N SER A 41 -3.47 11.54 12.31
CA SER A 41 -4.37 12.57 11.81
C SER A 41 -3.72 13.95 11.76
N VAL A 42 -4.26 14.82 10.90
CA VAL A 42 -3.86 16.23 10.78
C VAL A 42 -5.08 17.18 10.73
N GLY A 43 -6.31 16.61 10.71
CA GLY A 43 -7.54 17.39 10.69
C GLY A 43 -7.78 18.23 9.41
N ALA A 44 -7.02 17.99 8.33
CA ALA A 44 -7.05 18.83 7.12
C ALA A 44 -8.34 18.65 6.31
N CYS A 45 -8.84 17.42 6.14
CA CYS A 45 -9.96 17.13 5.23
C CYS A 45 -11.33 17.42 5.83
N ARG A 46 -11.49 17.35 7.13
CA ARG A 46 -12.73 17.54 7.90
C ARG A 46 -13.88 16.59 7.53
N GLN A 47 -13.61 15.55 6.75
CA GLN A 47 -14.63 14.61 6.29
C GLN A 47 -15.19 13.73 7.43
N CYS A 48 -14.43 13.53 8.49
CA CYS A 48 -14.80 12.68 9.63
C CYS A 48 -15.64 13.41 10.70
N ALA A 49 -16.44 14.40 10.31
CA ALA A 49 -17.30 15.15 11.20
C ALA A 49 -18.38 14.26 11.84
N VAL A 50 -18.50 14.33 13.15
CA VAL A 50 -19.56 13.71 13.96
C VAL A 50 -20.12 14.76 14.94
N LYS A 51 -21.31 14.50 15.47
CA LYS A 51 -21.89 15.33 16.53
C LYS A 51 -21.42 14.76 17.87
N GLN A 52 -20.77 15.56 18.71
CA GLN A 52 -20.36 15.18 20.07
C GLN A 52 -21.25 15.87 21.10
N PHE A 53 -21.67 15.14 22.13
CA PHE A 53 -22.50 15.59 23.23
C PHE A 53 -21.74 15.52 24.53
N GLN A 54 -22.12 16.36 25.52
CA GLN A 54 -21.52 16.34 26.86
C GLN A 54 -22.05 15.20 27.72
N GLY A 55 -23.18 14.62 27.36
CA GLY A 55 -23.84 13.54 28.10
C GLY A 55 -25.19 13.20 27.46
N PRO A 56 -25.94 12.23 28.02
CA PRO A 56 -27.18 11.73 27.43
C PRO A 56 -28.30 12.80 27.35
N ASP A 57 -28.25 13.81 28.23
CA ASP A 57 -29.26 14.86 28.25
C ASP A 57 -28.92 16.09 27.39
N ASP A 58 -27.71 16.15 26.84
CA ASP A 58 -27.30 17.23 25.95
C ASP A 58 -28.00 17.10 24.59
N LYS A 59 -28.89 18.03 24.30
CA LYS A 59 -29.62 18.08 23.02
C LYS A 59 -28.95 18.96 21.96
N ARG A 60 -27.94 19.70 22.32
CA ARG A 60 -27.30 20.66 21.46
C ARG A 60 -26.11 20.06 20.72
N GLY A 61 -25.22 19.41 21.43
CA GLY A 61 -23.98 18.87 20.91
C GLY A 61 -23.15 19.90 20.14
N ARG A 62 -22.03 19.46 19.60
CA ARG A 62 -21.19 20.26 18.71
C ARG A 62 -20.57 19.36 17.63
N LEU A 63 -20.34 19.90 16.42
CA LEU A 63 -19.56 19.21 15.41
C LEU A 63 -18.10 19.14 15.81
N VAL A 64 -17.54 17.92 15.77
CA VAL A 64 -16.13 17.64 16.01
C VAL A 64 -15.58 16.74 14.90
N MET A 65 -14.26 16.80 14.70
CA MET A 65 -13.57 15.88 13.79
C MET A 65 -13.16 14.64 14.57
N SER A 66 -13.81 13.51 14.31
CA SER A 66 -13.58 12.27 15.07
C SER A 66 -12.12 11.82 15.07
N CYS A 67 -11.39 12.06 13.97
CA CYS A 67 -9.96 11.74 13.87
C CYS A 67 -9.04 12.62 14.76
N MET A 68 -9.55 13.74 15.27
CA MET A 68 -8.83 14.68 16.16
C MET A 68 -9.36 14.66 17.60
N THR A 69 -10.41 13.91 17.84
CA THR A 69 -11.05 13.85 19.17
C THR A 69 -10.66 12.54 19.84
N PRO A 70 -10.07 12.57 21.06
CA PRO A 70 -9.72 11.37 21.79
C PRO A 70 -10.94 10.47 22.04
N ALA A 71 -10.73 9.16 22.01
CA ALA A 71 -11.72 8.16 22.39
C ALA A 71 -11.72 8.01 23.91
N SER A 72 -12.24 9.03 24.62
CA SER A 72 -12.28 9.05 26.09
C SER A 72 -13.47 8.26 26.62
N ASP A 73 -13.31 7.70 27.81
CA ASP A 73 -14.39 7.04 28.53
C ASP A 73 -15.58 7.97 28.74
N GLY A 74 -16.80 7.47 28.54
CA GLY A 74 -18.02 8.26 28.61
C GLY A 74 -18.24 9.23 27.43
N SER A 75 -17.55 9.08 26.31
CA SER A 75 -17.79 9.92 25.14
C SER A 75 -19.14 9.61 24.48
N PHE A 76 -19.95 10.64 24.22
CA PHE A 76 -21.22 10.54 23.51
C PHE A 76 -21.12 11.19 22.13
N ILE A 77 -21.34 10.41 21.07
CA ILE A 77 -21.32 10.91 19.68
C ILE A 77 -22.49 10.39 18.87
N ALA A 78 -22.85 11.14 17.83
CA ALA A 78 -23.76 10.68 16.79
C ALA A 78 -23.10 10.80 15.40
N ILE A 79 -23.00 9.68 14.71
CA ILE A 79 -22.56 9.58 13.31
C ILE A 79 -23.72 9.96 12.38
N GLU A 80 -24.93 9.53 12.72
CA GLU A 80 -26.14 9.69 11.92
C GLU A 80 -26.87 11.02 12.16
N ASP A 81 -26.27 11.95 12.92
CA ASP A 81 -26.82 13.29 13.13
C ASP A 81 -26.94 14.06 11.80
N GLU A 82 -28.08 14.72 11.59
CA GLU A 82 -28.38 15.42 10.32
C GLU A 82 -27.43 16.60 10.01
N GLU A 83 -26.94 17.31 11.04
CA GLU A 83 -25.96 18.39 10.84
C GLU A 83 -24.60 17.81 10.44
N ALA A 84 -24.18 16.71 11.05
CA ALA A 84 -22.94 16.00 10.70
C ALA A 84 -23.00 15.42 9.27
N LYS A 85 -24.12 14.82 8.88
CA LYS A 85 -24.33 14.31 7.49
C LYS A 85 -24.23 15.44 6.47
N LYS A 86 -24.97 16.53 6.67
CA LYS A 86 -24.94 17.69 5.77
C LYS A 86 -23.54 18.30 5.69
N PHE A 87 -22.82 18.34 6.78
CA PHE A 87 -21.44 18.82 6.80
C PHE A 87 -20.55 17.93 5.95
N ARG A 88 -20.61 16.60 6.10
CA ARG A 88 -19.84 15.64 5.30
C ARG A 88 -20.15 15.71 3.80
N GLU A 89 -21.46 15.85 3.44
CA GLU A 89 -21.89 16.08 2.06
C GLU A 89 -21.30 17.37 1.49
N ALA A 90 -21.34 18.46 2.27
CA ALA A 90 -20.79 19.75 1.87
C ALA A 90 -19.27 19.70 1.63
N VAL A 91 -18.51 18.94 2.44
CA VAL A 91 -17.09 18.73 2.21
C VAL A 91 -16.82 18.06 0.84
N VAL A 92 -17.59 17.02 0.49
CA VAL A 92 -17.47 16.39 -0.84
C VAL A 92 -17.86 17.38 -1.93
N GLU A 93 -18.92 18.18 -1.75
CA GLU A 93 -19.29 19.25 -2.70
C GLU A 93 -18.12 20.21 -2.98
N PHE A 94 -17.41 20.67 -1.93
CA PHE A 94 -16.22 21.51 -2.07
C PHE A 94 -15.10 20.82 -2.84
N LEU A 95 -14.84 19.55 -2.57
CA LEU A 95 -13.83 18.79 -3.31
C LEU A 95 -14.19 18.70 -4.80
N MET A 96 -15.45 18.44 -5.13
CA MET A 96 -15.94 18.30 -6.51
C MET A 96 -15.90 19.62 -7.31
N VAL A 97 -15.77 20.75 -6.66
CA VAL A 97 -15.60 22.03 -7.33
C VAL A 97 -14.38 22.01 -8.28
N ASN A 98 -13.24 21.55 -7.81
CA ASN A 98 -11.99 21.51 -8.57
C ASN A 98 -11.57 20.10 -9.04
N HIS A 99 -11.95 19.05 -8.34
CA HIS A 99 -11.57 17.69 -8.72
C HIS A 99 -12.08 17.35 -10.14
N PRO A 100 -11.21 16.86 -11.06
CA PRO A 100 -11.64 16.50 -12.41
C PRO A 100 -12.57 15.28 -12.39
N HIS A 101 -13.56 15.26 -13.28
CA HIS A 101 -14.46 14.12 -13.47
C HIS A 101 -13.92 13.18 -14.55
N ASP A 102 -12.67 12.77 -14.41
CA ASP A 102 -11.91 11.94 -15.34
C ASP A 102 -11.79 10.47 -14.89
N CYS A 103 -12.65 10.02 -13.98
CA CYS A 103 -12.65 8.65 -13.45
C CYS A 103 -12.56 7.55 -14.53
N PRO A 104 -13.18 7.68 -15.72
CA PRO A 104 -13.04 6.69 -16.78
C PRO A 104 -11.62 6.49 -17.28
N VAL A 105 -10.77 7.54 -17.22
CA VAL A 105 -9.35 7.51 -17.63
C VAL A 105 -8.38 7.62 -16.47
N CYS A 106 -8.87 7.85 -15.26
CA CYS A 106 -8.07 7.87 -14.05
C CYS A 106 -7.68 6.44 -13.64
N GLU A 107 -6.41 6.20 -13.39
CA GLU A 107 -5.91 4.87 -13.01
C GLU A 107 -6.42 4.39 -11.65
N GLU A 108 -6.82 5.31 -10.76
CA GLU A 108 -7.47 4.98 -9.48
C GLU A 108 -8.98 4.72 -9.59
N GLY A 109 -9.59 4.95 -10.76
CA GLY A 109 -11.02 4.73 -10.94
C GLY A 109 -11.42 3.27 -10.63
N GLY A 110 -12.35 3.07 -9.69
CA GLY A 110 -12.76 1.75 -9.18
C GLY A 110 -11.93 1.24 -7.99
N ASN A 111 -10.93 2.01 -7.53
CA ASN A 111 -10.14 1.77 -6.33
C ASN A 111 -9.87 3.10 -5.60
N CYS A 112 -10.75 4.06 -5.71
CA CYS A 112 -10.55 5.44 -5.27
C CYS A 112 -11.33 5.72 -3.99
N HIS A 113 -10.62 6.06 -2.93
CA HIS A 113 -11.24 6.38 -1.65
C HIS A 113 -12.18 7.61 -1.74
N LEU A 114 -11.90 8.55 -2.65
CA LEU A 114 -12.83 9.67 -2.89
C LEU A 114 -14.16 9.20 -3.51
N GLN A 115 -14.14 8.22 -4.43
CA GLN A 115 -15.37 7.65 -4.98
C GLN A 115 -16.19 6.97 -3.86
N ASP A 116 -15.55 6.19 -3.00
CA ASP A 116 -16.23 5.50 -1.90
C ASP A 116 -16.86 6.50 -0.93
N MET A 117 -16.12 7.55 -0.54
CA MET A 117 -16.63 8.59 0.37
C MET A 117 -17.74 9.43 -0.28
N THR A 118 -17.71 9.62 -1.59
CA THR A 118 -18.77 10.29 -2.33
C THR A 118 -20.08 9.50 -2.25
N VAL A 119 -20.01 8.17 -2.43
CA VAL A 119 -21.16 7.29 -2.28
C VAL A 119 -21.66 7.27 -0.83
N MET A 120 -20.74 7.12 0.13
CA MET A 120 -21.08 7.07 1.57
C MET A 120 -21.80 8.35 2.06
N THR A 121 -21.43 9.51 1.53
CA THR A 121 -22.06 10.78 1.92
C THR A 121 -23.33 11.11 1.15
N GLY A 122 -23.69 10.32 0.14
CA GLY A 122 -24.88 10.55 -0.69
C GLY A 122 -24.76 11.73 -1.66
N HIS A 123 -23.56 12.29 -1.86
CA HIS A 123 -23.36 13.37 -2.83
C HIS A 123 -23.53 12.85 -4.25
N SER A 124 -24.47 13.43 -5.01
CA SER A 124 -24.86 12.92 -6.33
C SER A 124 -24.59 13.88 -7.48
N PHE A 125 -24.54 15.18 -7.23
CA PHE A 125 -24.29 16.17 -8.28
C PHE A 125 -23.64 17.43 -7.71
N ARG A 126 -22.82 18.08 -8.54
CA ARG A 126 -22.15 19.35 -8.22
C ARG A 126 -23.10 20.53 -8.46
N LYS A 127 -23.27 21.39 -7.45
CA LYS A 127 -24.15 22.57 -7.51
C LYS A 127 -23.49 23.72 -8.30
N TYR A 128 -22.17 23.88 -8.16
CA TYR A 128 -21.42 24.99 -8.75
C TYR A 128 -20.70 24.57 -10.02
N ARG A 129 -20.71 25.40 -11.05
CA ARG A 129 -20.07 25.16 -12.34
C ARG A 129 -19.26 26.38 -12.76
N PHE A 130 -17.96 26.25 -12.73
CA PHE A 130 -17.02 27.26 -13.23
C PHE A 130 -15.73 26.56 -13.67
N ASN A 131 -14.78 27.33 -14.23
CA ASN A 131 -13.51 26.77 -14.69
C ASN A 131 -12.75 26.18 -13.51
N LYS A 132 -12.37 24.89 -13.65
CA LYS A 132 -11.56 24.23 -12.67
C LYS A 132 -10.14 24.78 -12.68
N ARG A 133 -9.55 24.85 -11.50
CA ARG A 133 -8.14 25.11 -11.34
C ARG A 133 -7.33 23.99 -12.02
N THR A 134 -6.24 24.37 -12.68
CA THR A 134 -5.35 23.42 -13.33
C THR A 134 -3.90 23.62 -12.86
N HIS A 135 -3.20 22.53 -12.67
CA HIS A 135 -1.80 22.47 -12.32
C HIS A 135 -1.04 21.68 -13.37
N ASN A 136 0.25 21.97 -13.54
CA ASN A 136 1.14 21.13 -14.32
C ASN A 136 1.52 19.90 -13.52
N ASN A 137 1.69 18.79 -14.21
CA ASN A 137 2.20 17.55 -13.63
C ASN A 137 3.72 17.54 -13.68
N GLN A 138 4.34 16.72 -12.82
CA GLN A 138 5.79 16.54 -12.79
C GLN A 138 6.15 15.13 -13.24
N ASP A 139 7.36 14.96 -13.80
CA ASP A 139 8.00 13.67 -13.91
C ASP A 139 8.67 13.33 -12.56
N LEU A 140 8.17 12.28 -11.89
CA LEU A 140 8.67 11.81 -10.60
C LEU A 140 9.52 10.53 -10.74
N GLY A 141 10.04 10.27 -11.94
CA GLY A 141 10.89 9.12 -12.23
C GLY A 141 10.17 7.92 -12.83
N PRO A 142 10.76 6.71 -12.76
CA PRO A 142 10.29 5.56 -13.52
C PRO A 142 9.08 4.85 -12.92
N PHE A 143 8.72 5.11 -11.67
CA PHE A 143 7.76 4.28 -10.93
C PHE A 143 6.42 4.94 -10.67
N ILE A 144 6.37 6.27 -10.61
CA ILE A 144 5.20 7.00 -10.15
C ILE A 144 4.77 8.02 -11.18
N ASN A 145 3.50 7.97 -11.59
CA ASN A 145 2.84 9.03 -12.32
C ASN A 145 2.33 10.08 -11.35
N HIS A 146 2.26 11.32 -11.83
CA HIS A 146 1.77 12.46 -11.06
C HIS A 146 0.68 13.20 -11.84
N GLU A 147 -0.52 13.33 -11.25
CA GLU A 147 -1.65 14.09 -11.78
C GLU A 147 -2.18 15.03 -10.70
N MET A 148 -1.55 16.19 -10.57
CA MET A 148 -1.81 17.13 -9.47
C MET A 148 -3.27 17.63 -9.43
N ASN A 149 -3.96 17.68 -10.56
CA ASN A 149 -5.35 18.15 -10.64
C ASN A 149 -6.32 17.27 -9.83
N ARG A 150 -5.96 16.03 -9.51
CA ARG A 150 -6.74 15.09 -8.70
C ARG A 150 -6.56 15.26 -7.20
N CYS A 151 -5.72 16.21 -6.78
CA CYS A 151 -5.38 16.41 -5.37
C CYS A 151 -6.56 16.99 -4.58
N ILE A 152 -6.82 16.42 -3.40
CA ILE A 152 -7.80 16.88 -2.42
C ILE A 152 -7.16 17.52 -1.18
N ALA A 153 -5.88 17.84 -1.25
CA ALA A 153 -5.10 18.46 -0.17
C ALA A 153 -5.23 17.77 1.21
N CYS A 154 -5.15 16.44 1.21
CA CYS A 154 -5.28 15.65 2.45
C CYS A 154 -3.96 15.51 3.23
N TYR A 155 -2.83 15.90 2.66
CA TYR A 155 -1.48 15.87 3.26
C TYR A 155 -0.95 14.45 3.60
N ARG A 156 -1.60 13.37 3.19
CA ARG A 156 -1.10 12.01 3.50
C ARG A 156 0.24 11.74 2.84
N CYS A 157 0.43 12.14 1.58
CA CYS A 157 1.64 11.90 0.80
C CYS A 157 2.89 12.52 1.44
N VAL A 158 2.87 13.80 1.78
CA VAL A 158 4.02 14.50 2.35
C VAL A 158 4.34 14.05 3.77
N ARG A 159 3.31 13.76 4.58
CA ARG A 159 3.50 13.19 5.92
C ARG A 159 4.12 11.79 5.84
N TYR A 160 3.60 10.95 4.96
CA TYR A 160 4.20 9.65 4.71
C TYR A 160 5.66 9.78 4.27
N TYR A 161 5.89 10.59 3.25
CA TYR A 161 7.20 10.66 2.60
C TYR A 161 8.29 11.22 3.52
N LYS A 162 7.95 12.26 4.30
CA LYS A 162 8.87 12.89 5.24
C LYS A 162 9.00 12.10 6.55
N ASP A 163 7.88 11.79 7.19
CA ASP A 163 7.87 11.31 8.57
C ASP A 163 8.10 9.79 8.65
N TYR A 164 7.82 9.05 7.58
CA TYR A 164 7.90 7.60 7.56
C TYR A 164 8.95 7.05 6.57
N ALA A 165 8.97 7.55 5.34
CA ALA A 165 9.90 7.11 4.30
C ALA A 165 11.28 7.80 4.37
N GLY A 166 11.43 8.84 5.21
CA GLY A 166 12.68 9.58 5.39
C GLY A 166 13.14 10.36 4.15
N GLY A 167 12.23 10.67 3.22
CA GLY A 167 12.54 11.46 2.02
C GLY A 167 12.35 12.95 2.27
N GLU A 168 13.17 13.78 1.66
CA GLU A 168 13.14 15.24 1.82
C GLU A 168 12.74 15.97 0.54
N ASP A 169 12.69 15.29 -0.58
CA ASP A 169 12.51 15.87 -1.91
C ASP A 169 11.04 15.93 -2.40
N LEU A 170 10.06 15.58 -1.55
CA LEU A 170 8.64 15.80 -1.79
C LEU A 170 8.07 16.73 -0.72
N GLY A 171 7.39 17.79 -1.14
CA GLY A 171 6.89 18.83 -0.24
C GLY A 171 5.54 19.42 -0.65
N VAL A 172 5.15 20.44 0.09
CA VAL A 172 3.97 21.28 -0.20
C VAL A 172 4.45 22.67 -0.52
N TYR A 173 4.06 23.20 -1.66
CA TYR A 173 4.46 24.51 -2.18
C TYR A 173 3.24 25.39 -2.48
N GLY A 174 3.45 26.69 -2.54
CA GLY A 174 2.38 27.64 -2.81
C GLY A 174 1.48 27.90 -1.61
N ALA A 175 0.42 28.67 -1.84
CA ALA A 175 -0.53 29.07 -0.82
C ALA A 175 -1.95 29.21 -1.40
N HIS A 176 -2.94 29.25 -0.51
CA HIS A 176 -4.37 29.40 -0.83
C HIS A 176 -4.85 28.33 -1.83
N ASP A 177 -5.35 28.75 -2.97
CA ASP A 177 -5.86 27.88 -4.03
C ASP A 177 -4.76 27.34 -4.97
N ASN A 178 -3.51 27.76 -4.81
CA ASN A 178 -2.35 27.31 -5.56
C ASN A 178 -1.45 26.34 -4.80
N VAL A 179 -1.97 25.64 -3.80
CA VAL A 179 -1.20 24.62 -3.07
C VAL A 179 -0.85 23.47 -4.01
N TYR A 180 0.44 23.12 -4.05
CA TYR A 180 1.01 22.08 -4.91
C TYR A 180 1.75 21.04 -4.09
N PHE A 181 1.48 19.77 -4.35
CA PHE A 181 2.15 18.62 -3.72
C PHE A 181 3.06 17.95 -4.75
N GLY A 182 4.35 18.09 -4.58
CA GLY A 182 5.33 17.59 -5.54
C GLY A 182 6.77 17.85 -5.08
N ARG A 183 7.70 17.78 -6.03
CA ARG A 183 9.09 18.17 -5.84
C ARG A 183 9.28 19.66 -6.17
N PRO A 184 10.41 20.29 -5.75
CA PRO A 184 10.79 21.63 -6.22
C PRO A 184 10.97 21.69 -7.74
N GLU A 185 11.53 20.62 -8.33
CA GLU A 185 11.79 20.44 -9.74
C GLU A 185 11.45 19.01 -10.18
N ASP A 186 11.32 18.79 -11.49
CA ASP A 186 11.16 17.45 -12.06
C ASP A 186 12.34 16.54 -11.69
N GLY A 187 12.08 15.28 -11.47
CA GLY A 187 13.12 14.31 -11.17
C GLY A 187 12.64 13.12 -10.34
N THR A 188 13.42 12.07 -10.32
CA THR A 188 13.13 10.86 -9.59
C THR A 188 13.05 11.12 -8.08
N LEU A 189 12.03 10.60 -7.43
CA LEU A 189 11.93 10.58 -5.97
C LEU A 189 13.06 9.72 -5.38
N GLU A 190 13.78 10.25 -4.40
CA GLU A 190 15.02 9.66 -3.90
C GLU A 190 14.81 8.51 -2.90
N SER A 191 13.67 8.50 -2.19
CA SER A 191 13.39 7.45 -1.21
C SER A 191 13.13 6.11 -1.87
N GLU A 192 13.77 5.04 -1.39
CA GLU A 192 13.53 3.66 -1.81
C GLU A 192 12.14 3.12 -1.41
N PHE A 193 11.33 3.95 -0.75
CA PHE A 193 9.95 3.67 -0.34
C PHE A 193 8.94 4.57 -1.04
N SER A 194 9.36 5.29 -2.07
CA SER A 194 8.52 6.27 -2.78
C SER A 194 7.22 5.66 -3.35
N GLY A 195 7.26 4.41 -3.76
CA GLY A 195 6.12 3.69 -4.34
C GLY A 195 4.90 3.57 -3.44
N ASN A 196 5.05 3.73 -2.12
CA ASN A 196 3.89 3.73 -1.22
C ASN A 196 3.01 4.99 -1.36
N LEU A 197 3.49 6.03 -2.03
CA LEU A 197 2.66 7.19 -2.38
C LEU A 197 1.42 6.78 -3.17
N VAL A 198 1.53 5.72 -3.98
CA VAL A 198 0.40 5.15 -4.76
C VAL A 198 -0.71 4.62 -3.85
N GLU A 199 -0.38 3.97 -2.74
CA GLU A 199 -1.39 3.43 -1.81
C GLU A 199 -1.80 4.43 -0.73
N VAL A 200 -0.90 5.34 -0.35
CA VAL A 200 -1.17 6.36 0.67
C VAL A 200 -2.10 7.46 0.12
N CYS A 201 -1.99 7.78 -1.17
CA CYS A 201 -2.85 8.79 -1.79
C CYS A 201 -4.29 8.27 -1.91
N PRO A 202 -5.29 9.01 -1.40
CA PRO A 202 -6.69 8.58 -1.47
C PRO A 202 -7.35 8.84 -2.83
N THR A 203 -6.59 9.36 -3.78
CA THR A 203 -7.05 9.70 -5.15
C THR A 203 -5.95 9.39 -6.17
N GLY A 204 -6.23 9.55 -7.45
CA GLY A 204 -5.29 9.26 -8.53
C GLY A 204 -4.22 10.34 -8.79
N VAL A 205 -3.71 11.02 -7.75
CA VAL A 205 -2.58 11.96 -7.91
C VAL A 205 -1.28 11.21 -8.16
N PHE A 206 -1.00 10.20 -7.33
CA PHE A 206 0.15 9.32 -7.46
C PHE A 206 -0.35 7.94 -7.86
N THR A 207 0.06 7.47 -9.05
CA THR A 207 -0.35 6.15 -9.55
C THR A 207 0.86 5.36 -10.03
N ASP A 208 0.71 4.04 -10.14
CA ASP A 208 1.77 3.12 -10.53
C ASP A 208 2.08 3.23 -12.03
N LYS A 209 3.20 3.89 -12.37
CA LYS A 209 3.65 4.08 -13.76
C LYS A 209 3.94 2.76 -14.47
N THR A 210 4.40 1.74 -13.74
CA THR A 210 4.70 0.42 -14.33
C THR A 210 3.44 -0.37 -14.68
N HIS A 211 2.32 -0.05 -14.04
CA HIS A 211 1.01 -0.61 -14.36
C HIS A 211 0.31 0.14 -15.51
N SER A 212 0.59 1.44 -15.69
CA SER A 212 -0.07 2.31 -16.68
C SER A 212 -0.02 1.76 -18.11
N ASP A 213 1.13 1.21 -18.52
CA ASP A 213 1.32 0.68 -19.89
C ASP A 213 0.45 -0.55 -20.20
N ARG A 214 -0.02 -1.22 -19.16
CA ARG A 214 -0.84 -2.44 -19.25
C ARG A 214 -2.04 -2.35 -18.31
N TYR A 215 -2.60 -1.17 -18.24
CA TYR A 215 -3.63 -0.81 -17.29
C TYR A 215 -4.89 -1.69 -17.39
N ASN A 216 -5.39 -2.08 -16.27
CA ASN A 216 -6.71 -2.65 -16.07
C ASN A 216 -7.25 -2.24 -14.70
N ARG A 217 -8.55 -2.29 -14.51
CA ARG A 217 -9.17 -1.90 -13.25
C ARG A 217 -8.83 -2.90 -12.14
N LYS A 218 -8.73 -2.42 -10.91
CA LYS A 218 -8.39 -3.30 -9.76
C LYS A 218 -9.40 -4.44 -9.59
N TRP A 219 -10.66 -4.17 -9.76
CA TRP A 219 -11.73 -5.17 -9.67
C TRP A 219 -11.70 -6.22 -10.79
N ASP A 220 -10.94 -6.00 -11.86
CA ASP A 220 -10.72 -6.95 -12.96
C ASP A 220 -9.47 -7.81 -12.76
N MET A 221 -8.69 -7.57 -11.71
CA MET A 221 -7.52 -8.36 -11.33
C MET A 221 -7.87 -9.45 -10.31
N GLN A 222 -7.10 -10.54 -10.34
CA GLN A 222 -7.10 -11.56 -9.30
C GLN A 222 -5.91 -11.34 -8.37
N PHE A 223 -6.18 -11.21 -7.08
CA PHE A 223 -5.16 -11.03 -6.06
C PHE A 223 -5.00 -12.30 -5.23
N ALA A 224 -3.77 -12.59 -4.83
CA ALA A 224 -3.46 -13.70 -3.93
C ALA A 224 -2.46 -13.28 -2.85
N PRO A 225 -2.54 -13.84 -1.63
CA PRO A 225 -1.52 -13.64 -0.61
C PRO A 225 -0.17 -14.19 -1.07
N SER A 226 0.90 -13.41 -0.89
CA SER A 226 2.26 -13.82 -1.25
C SER A 226 3.29 -13.21 -0.29
N ILE A 227 4.54 -13.63 -0.45
CA ILE A 227 5.71 -13.14 0.27
C ILE A 227 6.68 -12.55 -0.75
N CYS A 228 7.19 -11.35 -0.47
CA CYS A 228 8.22 -10.73 -1.28
C CYS A 228 9.53 -11.52 -1.21
N GLN A 229 10.12 -11.82 -2.37
CA GLN A 229 11.37 -12.58 -2.49
C GLN A 229 12.60 -11.70 -2.81
N GLN A 230 12.47 -10.37 -2.71
CA GLN A 230 13.55 -9.47 -3.12
C GLN A 230 14.64 -9.29 -2.07
N CYS A 231 14.35 -9.59 -0.81
CA CYS A 231 15.33 -9.59 0.29
C CYS A 231 14.87 -10.50 1.43
N SER A 232 15.70 -10.62 2.48
CA SER A 232 15.45 -11.50 3.63
C SER A 232 14.33 -11.04 4.57
N VAL A 233 13.79 -9.83 4.44
CA VAL A 233 12.68 -9.33 5.27
C VAL A 233 11.41 -10.14 5.05
N GLY A 234 11.15 -10.58 3.81
CA GLY A 234 10.00 -11.42 3.51
C GLY A 234 8.66 -10.70 3.69
N CYS A 235 8.57 -9.44 3.26
CA CYS A 235 7.36 -8.64 3.37
C CYS A 235 6.14 -9.34 2.78
N ASN A 236 5.00 -9.22 3.45
CA ASN A 236 3.75 -9.73 2.96
C ASN A 236 3.22 -8.87 1.81
N THR A 237 2.84 -9.49 0.71
CA THR A 237 2.40 -8.82 -0.50
C THR A 237 1.09 -9.39 -1.02
N SER A 238 0.42 -8.61 -1.85
CA SER A 238 -0.78 -8.99 -2.61
C SER A 238 -0.53 -8.71 -4.09
N PRO A 239 0.10 -9.64 -4.82
CA PRO A 239 0.26 -9.52 -6.27
C PRO A 239 -1.07 -9.67 -6.98
N GLY A 240 -1.32 -8.78 -7.94
CA GLY A 240 -2.49 -8.77 -8.80
C GLY A 240 -2.15 -9.25 -10.21
N GLU A 241 -2.88 -10.26 -10.66
CA GLU A 241 -2.71 -10.91 -11.97
C GLU A 241 -3.89 -10.60 -12.88
N ARG A 242 -3.64 -10.45 -14.18
CA ARG A 242 -4.64 -10.46 -15.22
C ARG A 242 -4.07 -10.97 -16.54
N TYR A 243 -4.79 -11.86 -17.21
CA TYR A 243 -4.40 -12.47 -18.50
C TYR A 243 -3.05 -13.20 -18.47
N GLY A 244 -2.73 -13.87 -17.36
CA GLY A 244 -1.47 -14.61 -17.21
C GLY A 244 -0.25 -13.72 -16.94
N GLU A 245 -0.45 -12.42 -16.66
CA GLU A 245 0.61 -11.49 -16.34
C GLU A 245 0.41 -10.84 -14.97
N LEU A 246 1.49 -10.71 -14.23
CA LEU A 246 1.52 -9.92 -13.01
C LEU A 246 1.46 -8.44 -13.37
N ARG A 247 0.45 -7.74 -12.88
CA ARG A 247 0.13 -6.34 -13.24
C ARG A 247 0.61 -5.33 -12.23
N ARG A 248 0.48 -5.64 -10.92
CA ARG A 248 0.96 -4.80 -9.82
C ARG A 248 1.18 -5.63 -8.56
N ILE A 249 1.91 -5.07 -7.61
CA ILE A 249 2.06 -5.64 -6.27
C ILE A 249 1.60 -4.60 -5.26
N GLU A 250 0.64 -4.98 -4.42
CA GLU A 250 0.16 -4.16 -3.31
C GLU A 250 0.73 -4.65 -1.98
N ASN A 251 0.80 -3.75 -1.01
CA ASN A 251 1.12 -4.11 0.35
C ASN A 251 0.01 -4.98 0.96
N ARG A 252 0.38 -6.01 1.70
CA ARG A 252 -0.50 -6.77 2.56
C ARG A 252 -0.04 -6.61 4.00
N TYR A 253 -0.87 -5.99 4.81
CA TYR A 253 -0.54 -5.68 6.20
C TYR A 253 -0.07 -6.91 6.99
N ASN A 254 1.04 -6.77 7.68
CA ASN A 254 1.52 -7.71 8.67
C ASN A 254 2.20 -6.93 9.81
N GLY A 255 1.57 -6.94 11.00
CA GLY A 255 2.02 -6.16 12.16
C GLY A 255 3.38 -6.56 12.73
N THR A 256 3.96 -7.68 12.30
CA THR A 256 5.27 -8.16 12.77
C THR A 256 6.39 -8.05 11.74
N VAL A 257 6.07 -7.77 10.46
CA VAL A 257 7.06 -7.78 9.38
C VAL A 257 7.14 -6.43 8.67
N ASN A 258 6.14 -6.09 7.87
CA ASN A 258 6.19 -4.92 6.99
C ASN A 258 5.11 -3.87 7.28
N HIS A 259 4.27 -4.08 8.29
CA HIS A 259 3.18 -3.17 8.62
C HIS A 259 2.40 -2.74 7.37
N HIS A 260 2.34 -1.43 7.10
CA HIS A 260 1.54 -0.84 6.03
C HIS A 260 2.31 -0.59 4.72
N PHE A 261 3.62 -0.89 4.64
CA PHE A 261 4.45 -0.37 3.56
C PHE A 261 5.38 -1.42 2.96
N LEU A 262 5.71 -1.23 1.68
CA LEU A 262 6.69 -2.00 0.92
C LEU A 262 7.81 -1.08 0.42
N CYS A 263 9.02 -1.60 0.23
CA CYS A 263 10.03 -0.87 -0.53
C CYS A 263 9.76 -0.95 -2.04
N ASP A 264 10.33 -0.03 -2.80
CA ASP A 264 10.13 0.08 -4.25
C ASP A 264 10.62 -1.17 -5.00
N ARG A 265 11.69 -1.80 -4.52
CA ARG A 265 12.15 -3.09 -5.04
C ARG A 265 11.08 -4.17 -4.90
N GLY A 266 10.42 -4.27 -3.75
CA GLY A 266 9.34 -5.24 -3.51
C GLY A 266 8.10 -4.95 -4.35
N ARG A 267 7.79 -3.67 -4.56
CA ARG A 267 6.61 -3.23 -5.29
C ARG A 267 6.77 -3.35 -6.81
N PHE A 268 7.89 -2.89 -7.36
CA PHE A 268 8.10 -2.75 -8.80
C PHE A 268 9.05 -3.79 -9.40
N GLY A 269 9.79 -4.53 -8.57
CA GLY A 269 10.83 -5.46 -9.02
C GLY A 269 10.32 -6.78 -9.59
N TYR A 270 9.07 -6.88 -10.04
CA TYR A 270 8.46 -8.11 -10.53
C TYR A 270 8.55 -8.34 -12.05
N GLY A 271 9.16 -7.42 -12.80
CA GLY A 271 9.23 -7.50 -14.27
C GLY A 271 9.75 -8.83 -14.80
N TYR A 272 10.69 -9.46 -14.09
CA TYR A 272 11.25 -10.77 -14.45
C TYR A 272 10.19 -11.89 -14.49
N VAL A 273 9.08 -11.75 -13.77
CA VAL A 273 7.99 -12.75 -13.78
C VAL A 273 7.31 -12.83 -15.13
N ASN A 274 7.19 -11.68 -15.81
CA ASN A 274 6.49 -11.55 -17.09
C ASN A 274 7.38 -11.74 -18.32
N LEU A 275 8.69 -11.97 -18.14
CA LEU A 275 9.60 -12.17 -19.26
C LEU A 275 9.13 -13.33 -20.16
N LYS A 276 9.14 -13.11 -21.47
CA LYS A 276 8.67 -14.10 -22.47
C LYS A 276 9.59 -15.32 -22.55
N ASP A 277 10.88 -15.11 -22.33
CA ASP A 277 11.93 -16.13 -22.36
C ASP A 277 12.11 -16.85 -21.02
N ARG A 278 11.32 -16.47 -19.99
CA ARG A 278 11.36 -17.19 -18.72
C ARG A 278 10.89 -18.63 -18.88
N PRO A 279 11.69 -19.63 -18.44
CA PRO A 279 11.27 -21.03 -18.46
C PRO A 279 9.96 -21.24 -17.69
N ARG A 280 8.95 -21.81 -18.35
CA ARG A 280 7.65 -22.12 -17.77
C ARG A 280 7.49 -23.59 -17.42
N HIS A 281 8.37 -24.43 -17.98
CA HIS A 281 8.40 -25.87 -17.78
C HIS A 281 9.82 -26.33 -17.50
N PRO A 282 10.00 -27.46 -16.82
CA PRO A 282 11.30 -28.10 -16.75
C PRO A 282 11.80 -28.45 -18.15
N LEU A 283 13.09 -28.25 -18.38
CA LEU A 283 13.71 -28.44 -19.68
C LEU A 283 14.86 -29.44 -19.57
N GLN A 284 14.98 -30.31 -20.57
CA GLN A 284 16.11 -31.22 -20.74
C GLN A 284 16.78 -30.98 -22.10
N LEU A 285 18.09 -30.80 -22.09
CA LEU A 285 18.86 -30.76 -23.34
C LEU A 285 19.05 -32.18 -23.86
N ARG A 286 18.55 -32.47 -25.08
CA ARG A 286 18.73 -33.74 -25.80
C ARG A 286 19.45 -33.46 -27.11
N GLY A 287 20.74 -33.77 -27.15
CA GLY A 287 21.58 -33.32 -28.27
C GLY A 287 21.71 -31.81 -28.32
N VAL A 288 21.13 -31.16 -29.32
CA VAL A 288 21.08 -29.69 -29.46
C VAL A 288 19.74 -29.07 -29.11
N ASP A 289 18.71 -29.88 -28.86
CA ASP A 289 17.35 -29.42 -28.67
C ASP A 289 16.93 -29.42 -27.19
N TRP A 290 16.23 -28.36 -26.80
CA TRP A 290 15.58 -28.27 -25.47
C TRP A 290 14.19 -28.90 -25.54
N VAL A 291 13.96 -29.93 -24.75
CA VAL A 291 12.68 -30.65 -24.68
C VAL A 291 11.98 -30.32 -23.34
N ASN A 292 10.71 -29.95 -23.41
CA ASN A 292 9.87 -29.75 -22.24
C ASN A 292 9.59 -31.10 -21.56
N LEU A 293 9.73 -31.12 -20.23
CA LEU A 293 9.39 -32.25 -19.39
C LEU A 293 8.16 -31.95 -18.54
N ASN A 294 7.41 -33.00 -18.18
CA ASN A 294 6.47 -32.87 -17.08
C ASN A 294 7.21 -32.95 -15.71
N PRO A 295 6.57 -32.58 -14.59
CA PRO A 295 7.22 -32.56 -13.28
C PRO A 295 7.83 -33.90 -12.86
N GLU A 296 7.14 -35.01 -13.16
CA GLU A 296 7.58 -36.37 -12.80
C GLU A 296 8.84 -36.76 -13.57
N GLN A 297 8.87 -36.53 -14.87
CA GLN A 297 10.05 -36.74 -15.72
C GLN A 297 11.24 -35.89 -15.25
N ALA A 298 10.98 -34.64 -14.87
CA ALA A 298 12.03 -33.73 -14.36
C ALA A 298 12.60 -34.22 -13.04
N MET A 299 11.74 -34.64 -12.11
CA MET A 299 12.16 -35.18 -10.81
C MET A 299 12.96 -36.48 -10.97
N GLN A 300 12.50 -37.40 -11.84
CA GLN A 300 13.22 -38.64 -12.10
C GLN A 300 14.59 -38.34 -12.74
N GLY A 301 14.64 -37.47 -13.76
CA GLY A 301 15.90 -37.09 -14.40
C GLY A 301 16.89 -36.43 -13.45
N ALA A 302 16.43 -35.55 -12.56
CA ALA A 302 17.27 -34.93 -11.53
C ALA A 302 17.80 -35.98 -10.54
N ALA A 303 16.95 -36.89 -10.08
CA ALA A 303 17.34 -37.99 -9.18
C ALA A 303 18.40 -38.90 -9.83
N ASP A 304 18.26 -39.21 -11.11
CA ASP A 304 19.23 -40.04 -11.83
C ASP A 304 20.59 -39.35 -12.00
N VAL A 305 20.60 -38.06 -12.29
CA VAL A 305 21.84 -37.25 -12.34
C VAL A 305 22.52 -37.24 -10.97
N LEU A 306 21.79 -37.02 -9.88
CA LEU A 306 22.33 -37.03 -8.53
C LEU A 306 22.91 -38.38 -8.13
N ARG A 307 22.22 -39.49 -8.44
CA ARG A 307 22.68 -40.87 -8.15
C ARG A 307 23.96 -41.23 -8.92
N GLN A 308 24.11 -40.73 -10.13
CA GLN A 308 25.29 -40.99 -10.98
C GLN A 308 26.48 -40.09 -10.66
N SER A 309 26.24 -39.00 -9.93
CA SER A 309 27.27 -38.01 -9.61
C SER A 309 28.23 -38.54 -8.54
N LYS A 310 29.54 -38.43 -8.79
CA LYS A 310 30.59 -38.79 -7.81
C LYS A 310 30.66 -37.80 -6.63
N LYS A 311 30.31 -36.55 -6.88
CA LYS A 311 30.29 -35.47 -5.89
C LYS A 311 29.23 -34.45 -6.30
N THR A 312 28.40 -34.05 -5.36
CA THR A 312 27.38 -33.02 -5.52
C THR A 312 27.69 -31.87 -4.56
N ILE A 313 27.65 -30.64 -5.05
CA ILE A 313 27.70 -29.43 -4.22
C ILE A 313 26.37 -28.70 -4.28
N GLY A 314 25.95 -28.12 -3.18
CA GLY A 314 24.74 -27.30 -3.06
C GLY A 314 25.08 -25.83 -2.92
N ILE A 315 24.54 -25.02 -3.80
CA ILE A 315 24.62 -23.57 -3.69
C ILE A 315 23.23 -23.07 -3.33
N GLY A 316 23.06 -22.63 -2.10
CA GLY A 316 21.84 -22.04 -1.61
C GLY A 316 21.60 -20.63 -2.15
N SER A 317 20.55 -19.99 -1.68
CA SER A 317 20.23 -18.63 -2.06
C SER A 317 19.68 -17.85 -0.85
N PRO A 318 20.15 -16.62 -0.60
CA PRO A 318 19.56 -15.76 0.43
C PRO A 318 18.11 -15.34 0.12
N ARG A 319 17.65 -15.58 -1.11
CA ARG A 319 16.24 -15.34 -1.54
C ARG A 319 15.36 -16.58 -1.39
N ALA A 320 15.93 -17.76 -1.20
CA ALA A 320 15.16 -18.97 -0.96
C ALA A 320 14.75 -19.06 0.52
N SER A 321 13.68 -19.81 0.79
CA SER A 321 13.26 -20.05 2.16
C SER A 321 14.33 -20.79 2.98
N LEU A 322 14.28 -20.65 4.29
CA LEU A 322 15.18 -21.38 5.19
C LEU A 322 15.05 -22.90 5.00
N GLU A 323 13.80 -23.38 4.83
CA GLU A 323 13.48 -24.79 4.59
C GLU A 323 14.10 -25.31 3.29
N SER A 324 14.05 -24.51 2.21
CA SER A 324 14.65 -24.89 0.92
C SER A 324 16.18 -24.97 1.02
N ASN A 325 16.81 -24.00 1.67
CA ASN A 325 18.25 -24.03 1.92
C ASN A 325 18.64 -25.19 2.83
N PHE A 326 17.86 -25.48 3.87
CA PHE A 326 18.08 -26.60 4.78
C PHE A 326 17.96 -27.95 4.04
N ALA A 327 16.90 -28.13 3.23
CA ALA A 327 16.70 -29.33 2.44
C ALA A 327 17.86 -29.57 1.47
N LEU A 328 18.34 -28.52 0.78
CA LEU A 328 19.50 -28.59 -0.09
C LEU A 328 20.77 -29.00 0.69
N ARG A 329 20.99 -28.40 1.87
CA ARG A 329 22.11 -28.75 2.74
C ARG A 329 22.05 -30.21 3.21
N GLN A 330 20.87 -30.73 3.52
CA GLN A 330 20.69 -32.15 3.87
C GLN A 330 20.97 -33.08 2.69
N LEU A 331 20.58 -32.67 1.47
CA LEU A 331 20.79 -33.46 0.27
C LEU A 331 22.27 -33.62 -0.08
N VAL A 332 23.10 -32.58 0.06
CA VAL A 332 24.48 -32.57 -0.39
C VAL A 332 25.52 -32.80 0.73
N GLY A 333 25.07 -32.74 1.99
CA GLY A 333 25.95 -32.70 3.17
C GLY A 333 26.45 -31.30 3.52
N ALA A 334 26.67 -31.07 4.80
CA ALA A 334 27.07 -29.75 5.30
C ALA A 334 28.38 -29.22 4.71
N GLU A 335 29.32 -30.12 4.47
CA GLU A 335 30.66 -29.84 3.90
C GLU A 335 30.63 -29.47 2.41
N ASN A 336 29.56 -29.82 1.71
CA ASN A 336 29.37 -29.54 0.29
C ASN A 336 28.33 -28.41 0.04
N PHE A 337 27.87 -27.75 1.10
CA PHE A 337 26.87 -26.69 1.01
C PHE A 337 27.49 -25.29 1.16
N SER A 338 27.08 -24.38 0.30
CA SER A 338 27.33 -22.94 0.40
C SER A 338 26.01 -22.18 0.48
N THR A 339 25.95 -21.09 1.27
CA THR A 339 24.76 -20.22 1.36
C THR A 339 24.48 -19.44 0.08
N GLY A 340 25.38 -19.42 -0.88
CA GLY A 340 25.26 -18.61 -2.10
C GLY A 340 25.52 -17.11 -1.88
N MET A 341 26.01 -16.72 -0.72
CA MET A 341 26.40 -15.35 -0.40
C MET A 341 27.89 -15.13 -0.70
N GLY A 342 28.23 -13.93 -1.16
CA GLY A 342 29.62 -13.54 -1.34
C GLY A 342 30.38 -13.44 0.01
N ALA A 343 31.69 -13.61 -0.01
CA ALA A 343 32.50 -13.58 1.21
C ALA A 343 32.38 -12.27 2.01
N ALA A 344 32.25 -11.14 1.31
CA ALA A 344 32.06 -9.83 1.95
C ALA A 344 30.68 -9.70 2.62
N GLU A 345 29.64 -10.28 2.04
CA GLU A 345 28.29 -10.30 2.62
C GLU A 345 28.23 -11.22 3.84
N LEU A 346 28.83 -12.41 3.74
CA LEU A 346 28.95 -13.34 4.86
C LEU A 346 29.70 -12.74 6.06
N ALA A 347 30.76 -11.97 5.79
CA ALA A 347 31.52 -11.29 6.83
C ALA A 347 30.66 -10.23 7.56
N ARG A 348 29.85 -9.47 6.85
CA ARG A 348 28.90 -8.48 7.44
C ARG A 348 27.87 -9.16 8.33
N VAL A 349 27.17 -10.18 7.80
CA VAL A 349 26.17 -10.91 8.58
C VAL A 349 26.76 -11.55 9.84
N SER A 350 28.01 -12.05 9.78
CA SER A 350 28.68 -12.67 10.95
C SER A 350 29.14 -11.65 11.99
N THR A 351 29.39 -10.38 11.60
CA THR A 351 29.76 -9.29 12.54
C THR A 351 28.50 -8.76 13.24
N ASP A 352 27.40 -8.61 12.53
CA ASP A 352 26.15 -8.13 13.11
C ASP A 352 25.55 -9.16 14.09
N ALA A 353 25.67 -10.44 13.80
CA ALA A 353 25.24 -11.50 14.73
C ALA A 353 26.07 -11.59 16.02
N LYS A 354 27.29 -11.05 16.03
CA LYS A 354 28.17 -11.00 17.23
C LYS A 354 28.02 -9.71 18.04
N GLY A 355 27.46 -8.66 17.42
CA GLY A 355 27.23 -7.36 18.07
C GLY A 355 25.90 -7.23 18.81
N SER A 356 25.03 -8.22 18.71
CA SER A 356 23.69 -8.25 19.33
C SER A 356 23.58 -9.29 20.47
N ALA A 357 24.71 -9.72 21.06
CA ALA A 357 24.74 -10.63 22.22
C ALA A 357 25.09 -9.86 23.50
#